data_1a25436574f086dc837cf18861534a78
#
_entry.id   1a25436574f086dc837cf18861534a78
#
_cell.length_a   1.000
_cell.length_b   1.000
_cell.length_c   1.000
_cell.angle_alpha   90.00
_cell.angle_beta   90.00
_cell.angle_gamma   90.00
#
_symmetry.space_group_name_H-M   'P 1'
#
loop_
_entity.id
_entity.type
_entity.pdbx_description
1 polymer ?
#
loop_
_entity_poly.entity_id
_entity_poly.type
_entity_poly.pdbx_seq_one_letter_code
_entity_poly.pdbx_strand_id
1 'polypeptide(L)'
;TDNLSETESKKKNNIDKALAKESFADVAKAFSEDSNTANKKGFAGYIDSDSASSSSSSSSSSSSSSTVPADVVTAAISLKKGETSDWITVTSSSGTSLYKVYVNQTDSKKIFNAKNDTVSNQALYAVLNSDSKLANTILESYAKKLDIKFNDKSTKKKFDSYVKSTFGGDQ
;
A
#
# COMPACT_ATOMS: atom_id res chain seq x y z
N THR A 1 -25.66 7.09 -16.55
CA THR A 1 -25.40 8.39 -17.25
C THR A 1 -24.90 9.34 -16.19
N ASP A 2 -23.60 9.61 -16.21
CA ASP A 2 -22.94 10.52 -15.28
C ASP A 2 -23.48 11.92 -15.50
N ASN A 3 -24.19 12.47 -14.54
CA ASN A 3 -24.66 13.87 -14.54
C ASN A 3 -23.48 14.80 -14.22
N LEU A 4 -22.47 14.78 -15.09
CA LEU A 4 -21.34 15.71 -15.00
C LEU A 4 -21.76 17.09 -15.47
N SER A 5 -21.31 18.13 -14.79
CA SER A 5 -21.42 19.50 -15.27
C SER A 5 -20.65 19.68 -16.58
N GLU A 6 -21.00 20.72 -17.34
CA GLU A 6 -20.28 21.03 -18.59
C GLU A 6 -18.79 21.24 -18.36
N THR A 7 -18.41 21.83 -17.24
CA THR A 7 -17.01 22.07 -16.86
C THR A 7 -16.28 20.76 -16.57
N GLU A 8 -16.89 19.82 -15.85
CA GLU A 8 -16.33 18.50 -15.53
C GLU A 8 -16.17 17.66 -16.81
N SER A 9 -17.17 17.71 -17.68
CA SER A 9 -17.11 17.03 -19.00
C SER A 9 -15.98 17.58 -19.87
N LYS A 10 -15.76 18.89 -19.91
CA LYS A 10 -14.62 19.51 -20.61
C LYS A 10 -13.29 19.09 -20.00
N LYS A 11 -13.19 19.07 -18.68
CA LYS A 11 -11.99 18.64 -17.97
C LYS A 11 -11.64 17.17 -18.27
N LYS A 12 -12.62 16.28 -18.16
CA LYS A 12 -12.49 14.86 -18.53
C LYS A 12 -11.96 14.70 -19.96
N ASN A 13 -12.56 15.38 -20.92
CA ASN A 13 -12.13 15.33 -22.33
C ASN A 13 -10.70 15.86 -22.52
N ASN A 14 -10.29 16.87 -21.78
CA ASN A 14 -8.93 17.39 -21.84
C ASN A 14 -7.91 16.39 -21.30
N ILE A 15 -8.24 15.72 -20.20
CA ILE A 15 -7.42 14.66 -19.61
C ILE A 15 -7.28 13.49 -20.60
N ASP A 16 -8.38 13.02 -21.20
CA ASP A 16 -8.35 11.93 -22.18
C ASP A 16 -7.50 12.29 -23.41
N LYS A 17 -7.57 13.53 -23.89
CA LYS A 17 -6.71 14.04 -24.96
C LYS A 17 -5.24 14.12 -24.57
N ALA A 18 -4.94 14.49 -23.35
CA ALA A 18 -3.58 14.53 -22.81
C ALA A 18 -3.01 13.11 -22.68
N LEU A 19 -3.78 12.17 -22.14
CA LEU A 19 -3.39 10.76 -22.01
C LEU A 19 -3.10 10.07 -23.35
N ALA A 20 -3.67 10.56 -24.44
CA ALA A 20 -3.35 10.08 -25.78
C ALA A 20 -1.96 10.51 -26.29
N LYS A 21 -1.32 11.50 -25.65
CA LYS A 21 -0.07 12.13 -26.12
C LYS A 21 1.06 12.10 -25.10
N GLU A 22 0.72 12.06 -23.82
CA GLU A 22 1.63 12.20 -22.70
C GLU A 22 1.60 10.96 -21.81
N SER A 23 2.62 10.81 -20.95
CA SER A 23 2.62 9.74 -19.97
C SER A 23 1.53 9.94 -18.91
N PHE A 24 0.97 8.84 -18.39
CA PHE A 24 -0.01 8.91 -17.30
C PHE A 24 0.52 9.72 -16.09
N ALA A 25 1.80 9.58 -15.79
CA ALA A 25 2.45 10.28 -14.69
C ALA A 25 2.48 11.80 -14.88
N ASP A 26 2.72 12.28 -16.07
CA ASP A 26 2.76 13.71 -16.39
C ASP A 26 1.35 14.30 -16.41
N VAL A 27 0.39 13.56 -16.96
CA VAL A 27 -1.03 13.96 -16.94
C VAL A 27 -1.57 13.97 -15.50
N ALA A 28 -1.24 12.97 -14.68
CA ALA A 28 -1.65 12.95 -13.28
C ALA A 28 -1.06 14.13 -12.51
N LYS A 29 0.20 14.49 -12.75
CA LYS A 29 0.83 15.67 -12.14
C LYS A 29 0.15 16.97 -12.53
N ALA A 30 -0.29 17.09 -13.79
CA ALA A 30 -0.86 18.33 -14.35
C ALA A 30 -2.34 18.53 -14.01
N PHE A 31 -3.10 17.43 -13.94
CA PHE A 31 -4.57 17.51 -13.89
C PHE A 31 -5.20 16.91 -12.62
N SER A 32 -4.45 16.11 -11.81
CA SER A 32 -5.02 15.50 -10.61
C SER A 32 -5.33 16.56 -9.55
N GLU A 33 -6.52 16.46 -8.99
CA GLU A 33 -6.97 17.28 -7.84
C GLU A 33 -6.65 16.60 -6.49
N ASP A 34 -6.21 15.34 -6.52
CA ASP A 34 -5.73 14.67 -5.31
C ASP A 34 -4.31 15.15 -4.97
N SER A 35 -4.23 16.08 -4.03
CA SER A 35 -2.95 16.66 -3.58
C SER A 35 -1.99 15.62 -2.98
N ASN A 36 -2.50 14.48 -2.49
CA ASN A 36 -1.68 13.42 -1.89
C ASN A 36 -0.89 12.65 -2.94
N THR A 37 -1.44 12.50 -4.13
CA THR A 37 -0.82 11.73 -5.23
C THR A 37 -0.30 12.61 -6.37
N ALA A 38 -0.88 13.78 -6.64
CA ALA A 38 -0.46 14.67 -7.72
C ALA A 38 1.03 15.00 -7.67
N ASN A 39 1.55 15.39 -6.49
CA ASN A 39 2.96 15.70 -6.29
C ASN A 39 3.89 14.47 -6.47
N LYS A 40 3.34 13.27 -6.40
CA LYS A 40 4.03 12.00 -6.64
C LYS A 40 3.75 11.45 -8.04
N LYS A 41 3.34 12.30 -8.98
CA LYS A 41 2.99 11.91 -10.36
C LYS A 41 1.88 10.84 -10.42
N GLY A 42 0.90 10.96 -9.54
CA GLY A 42 -0.23 10.03 -9.45
C GLY A 42 0.07 8.71 -8.73
N PHE A 43 1.25 8.54 -8.12
CA PHE A 43 1.57 7.30 -7.41
C PHE A 43 0.74 7.16 -6.14
N ALA A 44 -0.20 6.21 -6.16
CA ALA A 44 -1.13 5.93 -5.06
C ALA A 44 -0.62 4.84 -4.09
N GLY A 45 0.45 4.14 -4.45
CA GLY A 45 1.03 3.08 -3.62
C GLY A 45 0.92 1.70 -4.26
N TYR A 46 1.04 0.68 -3.43
CA TYR A 46 0.90 -0.71 -3.79
C TYR A 46 -0.46 -1.21 -3.33
N ILE A 47 -1.15 -1.92 -4.22
CA ILE A 47 -2.51 -2.41 -4.01
C ILE A 47 -2.47 -3.94 -4.16
N ASP A 48 -3.09 -4.64 -3.22
CA ASP A 48 -3.33 -6.07 -3.24
C ASP A 48 -4.82 -6.39 -3.09
N SER A 49 -5.18 -7.68 -3.16
CA SER A 49 -6.57 -8.13 -3.01
C SER A 49 -7.18 -7.78 -1.65
N ASP A 50 -6.35 -7.71 -0.61
CA ASP A 50 -6.82 -7.44 0.75
C ASP A 50 -7.09 -5.95 0.96
N SER A 51 -6.48 -5.09 0.13
CA SER A 51 -6.74 -3.63 0.12
C SER A 51 -8.19 -3.29 -0.25
N ALA A 52 -8.88 -4.16 -1.02
CA ALA A 52 -10.29 -3.98 -1.34
C ALA A 52 -11.23 -4.28 -0.16
N SER A 53 -10.79 -5.17 0.75
CA SER A 53 -11.59 -5.63 1.89
C SER A 53 -11.49 -4.71 3.11
N SER A 54 -10.47 -3.89 3.21
CA SER A 54 -10.16 -3.06 4.38
C SER A 54 -10.91 -1.73 4.45
N SER A 55 -11.82 -1.45 3.52
CA SER A 55 -12.62 -0.21 3.53
C SER A 55 -13.70 -0.14 4.62
N SER A 56 -13.85 -1.17 5.47
CA SER A 56 -14.89 -1.23 6.51
C SER A 56 -14.41 -1.37 7.95
N SER A 57 -13.12 -1.37 8.24
CA SER A 57 -12.65 -1.41 9.62
C SER A 57 -11.49 -0.44 9.85
N SER A 58 -11.82 0.67 10.50
CA SER A 58 -10.89 1.57 11.13
C SER A 58 -10.10 0.83 12.22
N SER A 59 -8.84 0.49 11.96
CA SER A 59 -7.88 0.28 13.04
C SER A 59 -6.49 0.70 12.57
N SER A 60 -6.13 1.87 13.05
CA SER A 60 -4.81 2.38 13.42
C SER A 60 -3.61 1.52 13.06
N SER A 61 -2.85 1.97 12.07
CA SER A 61 -1.40 2.11 12.21
C SER A 61 -0.86 3.03 11.13
N SER A 62 -0.25 4.07 11.60
CA SER A 62 0.50 5.14 10.99
C SER A 62 1.34 4.74 9.79
N SER A 63 0.84 5.00 8.63
CA SER A 63 1.60 5.49 7.47
C SER A 63 0.56 6.05 6.51
N SER A 64 0.77 7.25 6.01
CA SER A 64 -0.09 8.06 5.16
C SER A 64 -0.63 7.28 3.94
N SER A 65 -1.57 6.39 4.15
CA SER A 65 -2.36 5.78 3.11
C SER A 65 -3.53 6.71 2.82
N SER A 66 -3.45 7.47 1.75
CA SER A 66 -4.64 7.97 1.09
C SER A 66 -5.54 6.76 0.89
N THR A 67 -6.70 6.78 1.53
CA THR A 67 -7.67 5.67 1.48
C THR A 67 -8.21 5.64 0.05
N VAL A 68 -7.64 4.77 -0.76
CA VAL A 68 -8.10 4.58 -2.14
C VAL A 68 -9.47 3.93 -2.07
N PRO A 69 -10.51 4.46 -2.73
CA PRO A 69 -11.85 3.88 -2.70
C PRO A 69 -11.86 2.43 -3.20
N ALA A 70 -12.73 1.59 -2.64
CA ALA A 70 -12.83 0.17 -2.97
C ALA A 70 -13.07 -0.11 -4.47
N ASP A 71 -13.90 0.72 -5.12
CA ASP A 71 -14.16 0.61 -6.56
C ASP A 71 -12.90 0.83 -7.39
N VAL A 72 -12.05 1.77 -6.94
CA VAL A 72 -10.77 2.09 -7.58
C VAL A 72 -9.77 0.95 -7.38
N VAL A 73 -9.73 0.35 -6.18
CA VAL A 73 -8.91 -0.84 -5.87
C VAL A 73 -9.34 -2.02 -6.74
N THR A 74 -10.63 -2.29 -6.81
CA THR A 74 -11.19 -3.39 -7.62
C THR A 74 -10.84 -3.23 -9.10
N ALA A 75 -10.97 -2.02 -9.63
CA ALA A 75 -10.57 -1.73 -11.00
C ALA A 75 -9.06 -1.94 -11.21
N ALA A 76 -8.22 -1.46 -10.27
CA ALA A 76 -6.76 -1.63 -10.36
C ALA A 76 -6.33 -3.10 -10.41
N ILE A 77 -6.95 -3.95 -9.59
CA ILE A 77 -6.63 -5.39 -9.52
C ILE A 77 -7.01 -6.12 -10.82
N SER A 78 -8.04 -5.68 -11.51
CA SER A 78 -8.49 -6.28 -12.76
C SER A 78 -7.62 -5.95 -13.97
N LEU A 79 -6.78 -4.91 -13.87
CA LEU A 79 -5.94 -4.42 -14.97
C LEU A 79 -4.60 -5.16 -15.02
N LYS A 80 -4.08 -5.28 -16.24
CA LYS A 80 -2.71 -5.77 -16.47
C LYS A 80 -1.71 -4.62 -16.41
N LYS A 81 -0.44 -4.98 -16.28
CA LYS A 81 0.65 -4.02 -16.38
C LYS A 81 0.55 -3.20 -17.68
N GLY A 82 0.61 -1.88 -17.55
CA GLY A 82 0.56 -0.93 -18.66
C GLY A 82 -0.86 -0.55 -19.10
N GLU A 83 -1.88 -1.14 -18.48
CA GLU A 83 -3.27 -0.81 -18.80
C GLU A 83 -3.78 0.37 -17.97
N THR A 84 -4.73 1.09 -18.55
CA THR A 84 -5.46 2.19 -17.91
C THR A 84 -6.93 1.82 -17.81
N SER A 85 -7.56 2.11 -16.67
CA SER A 85 -9.00 1.90 -16.51
C SER A 85 -9.85 2.84 -17.35
N ASP A 86 -11.12 2.53 -17.49
CA ASP A 86 -12.14 3.53 -17.77
C ASP A 86 -12.26 4.52 -16.61
N TRP A 87 -13.06 5.56 -16.77
CA TRP A 87 -13.38 6.48 -15.69
C TRP A 87 -14.25 5.79 -14.65
N ILE A 88 -13.83 5.86 -13.40
CA ILE A 88 -14.50 5.27 -12.24
C ILE A 88 -15.17 6.40 -11.47
N THR A 89 -16.47 6.33 -11.31
CA THR A 89 -17.25 7.31 -10.55
C THR A 89 -17.42 6.80 -9.12
N VAL A 90 -16.95 7.59 -8.16
CA VAL A 90 -17.10 7.30 -6.73
C VAL A 90 -17.92 8.41 -6.09
N THR A 91 -19.07 8.02 -5.51
CA THR A 91 -19.96 8.94 -4.81
C THR A 91 -19.81 8.75 -3.31
N SER A 92 -19.59 9.85 -2.60
CA SER A 92 -19.49 9.91 -1.14
C SER A 92 -20.42 10.97 -0.58
N SER A 93 -20.47 11.09 0.75
CA SER A 93 -21.22 12.16 1.42
C SER A 93 -20.69 13.56 1.11
N SER A 94 -19.43 13.67 0.69
CA SER A 94 -18.77 14.94 0.32
C SER A 94 -18.92 15.30 -1.17
N GLY A 95 -19.51 14.39 -1.98
CA GLY A 95 -19.71 14.63 -3.41
C GLY A 95 -19.26 13.45 -4.28
N THR A 96 -19.24 13.68 -5.58
CA THR A 96 -18.84 12.71 -6.58
C THR A 96 -17.41 13.02 -7.08
N SER A 97 -16.59 12.00 -7.14
CA SER A 97 -15.22 12.08 -7.65
C SER A 97 -15.03 11.12 -8.82
N LEU A 98 -14.24 11.52 -9.80
CA LEU A 98 -13.87 10.69 -10.94
C LEU A 98 -12.42 10.25 -10.80
N TYR A 99 -12.20 8.96 -10.95
CA TYR A 99 -10.87 8.35 -10.89
C TYR A 99 -10.51 7.70 -12.22
N LYS A 100 -9.25 7.75 -12.55
CA LYS A 100 -8.65 6.98 -13.64
C LYS A 100 -7.38 6.33 -13.10
N VAL A 101 -7.20 5.05 -13.37
CA VAL A 101 -6.12 4.23 -12.80
C VAL A 101 -5.22 3.73 -13.92
N TYR A 102 -3.93 3.71 -13.65
CA TYR A 102 -2.92 3.10 -14.50
C TYR A 102 -2.09 2.12 -13.69
N VAL A 103 -1.91 0.89 -14.18
CA VAL A 103 -1.11 -0.14 -13.51
C VAL A 103 0.30 -0.17 -14.09
N ASN A 104 1.24 0.33 -13.30
CA ASN A 104 2.65 0.40 -13.70
C ASN A 104 3.36 -0.97 -13.62
N GLN A 105 3.05 -1.80 -12.63
CA GLN A 105 3.69 -3.09 -12.40
C GLN A 105 2.76 -4.06 -11.67
N THR A 106 2.73 -5.32 -12.15
CA THR A 106 1.98 -6.42 -11.53
C THR A 106 2.87 -7.57 -11.06
N ASP A 107 4.14 -7.55 -11.41
CA ASP A 107 5.11 -8.57 -11.02
C ASP A 107 5.63 -8.25 -9.61
N SER A 108 5.16 -9.01 -8.61
CA SER A 108 5.56 -8.85 -7.21
C SER A 108 7.08 -8.98 -7.00
N LYS A 109 7.75 -9.83 -7.76
CA LYS A 109 9.22 -9.98 -7.67
C LYS A 109 9.94 -8.73 -8.13
N LYS A 110 9.45 -8.07 -9.19
CA LYS A 110 10.04 -6.81 -9.68
C LYS A 110 9.76 -5.65 -8.73
N ILE A 111 8.58 -5.60 -8.15
CA ILE A 111 8.23 -4.62 -7.11
C ILE A 111 9.15 -4.80 -5.92
N PHE A 112 9.31 -6.02 -5.43
CA PHE A 112 10.16 -6.35 -4.27
C PHE A 112 11.65 -6.08 -4.55
N ASN A 113 12.16 -6.43 -5.74
CA ASN A 113 13.56 -6.23 -6.11
C ASN A 113 13.91 -4.77 -6.48
N ALA A 114 12.94 -3.88 -6.59
CA ALA A 114 13.18 -2.48 -6.94
C ALA A 114 13.80 -1.64 -5.79
N LYS A 115 14.37 -2.27 -4.77
CA LYS A 115 14.92 -1.63 -3.56
C LYS A 115 13.92 -0.68 -2.90
N ASN A 116 12.67 -1.09 -2.87
CA ASN A 116 11.62 -0.33 -2.24
C ASN A 116 11.54 -0.72 -0.76
N ASP A 117 12.17 0.07 0.09
CA ASP A 117 12.21 -0.18 1.53
C ASP A 117 10.81 -0.27 2.14
N THR A 118 9.85 0.46 1.61
CA THR A 118 8.46 0.43 2.10
C THR A 118 7.81 -0.92 1.86
N VAL A 119 7.92 -1.47 0.64
CA VAL A 119 7.34 -2.79 0.31
C VAL A 119 8.08 -3.90 1.05
N SER A 120 9.40 -3.81 1.12
CA SER A 120 10.22 -4.79 1.85
C SER A 120 9.86 -4.81 3.33
N ASN A 121 9.68 -3.64 3.95
CA ASN A 121 9.26 -3.54 5.34
C ASN A 121 7.84 -4.05 5.56
N GLN A 122 6.89 -3.72 4.70
CA GLN A 122 5.52 -4.22 4.79
C GLN A 122 5.47 -5.75 4.68
N ALA A 123 6.20 -6.33 3.71
CA ALA A 123 6.30 -7.78 3.57
C ALA A 123 6.96 -8.43 4.79
N LEU A 124 8.02 -7.83 5.31
CA LEU A 124 8.68 -8.31 6.53
C LEU A 124 7.72 -8.28 7.73
N TYR A 125 7.01 -7.18 7.94
CA TYR A 125 6.02 -7.08 9.03
C TYR A 125 4.87 -8.08 8.86
N ALA A 126 4.38 -8.30 7.65
CA ALA A 126 3.34 -9.29 7.39
C ALA A 126 3.81 -10.70 7.76
N VAL A 127 5.03 -11.08 7.35
CA VAL A 127 5.63 -12.38 7.70
C VAL A 127 5.85 -12.51 9.21
N LEU A 128 6.40 -11.49 9.87
CA LEU A 128 6.64 -11.50 11.31
C LEU A 128 5.34 -11.60 12.12
N ASN A 129 4.27 -10.95 11.64
CA ASN A 129 2.97 -10.99 12.30
C ASN A 129 2.21 -12.31 12.04
N SER A 130 2.49 -12.98 10.93
CA SER A 130 1.85 -14.26 10.60
C SER A 130 2.52 -15.48 11.26
N ASP A 131 3.77 -15.35 11.67
CA ASP A 131 4.54 -16.45 12.27
C ASP A 131 5.38 -15.97 13.48
N SER A 132 4.80 -16.13 14.66
CA SER A 132 5.47 -15.78 15.93
C SER A 132 6.74 -16.61 16.19
N LYS A 133 6.83 -17.84 15.65
CA LYS A 133 8.02 -18.68 15.78
C LYS A 133 9.17 -18.11 14.95
N LEU A 134 8.87 -17.56 13.78
CA LEU A 134 9.85 -16.91 12.92
C LEU A 134 10.43 -15.66 13.59
N ALA A 135 9.58 -14.85 14.22
CA ALA A 135 10.02 -13.67 14.96
C ALA A 135 11.01 -14.04 16.10
N ASN A 136 10.71 -15.11 16.85
CA ASN A 136 11.59 -15.64 17.90
C ASN A 136 12.93 -16.12 17.32
N THR A 137 12.89 -16.89 16.23
CA THR A 137 14.09 -17.39 15.55
C THR A 137 14.99 -16.26 15.07
N ILE A 138 14.39 -15.20 14.53
CA ILE A 138 15.13 -14.00 14.09
C ILE A 138 15.78 -13.31 15.28
N LEU A 139 15.05 -13.08 16.38
CA LEU A 139 15.57 -12.45 17.58
C LEU A 139 16.72 -13.26 18.21
N GLU A 140 16.56 -14.57 18.33
CA GLU A 140 17.61 -15.46 18.82
C GLU A 140 18.86 -15.43 17.91
N SER A 141 18.64 -15.44 16.59
CA SER A 141 19.73 -15.34 15.61
C SER A 141 20.49 -14.03 15.72
N TYR A 142 19.77 -12.92 15.91
CA TYR A 142 20.39 -11.61 16.13
C TYR A 142 21.11 -11.54 17.46
N ALA A 143 20.53 -12.06 18.55
CA ALA A 143 21.17 -12.11 19.86
C ALA A 143 22.48 -12.92 19.81
N LYS A 144 22.50 -14.03 19.12
CA LYS A 144 23.71 -14.84 18.88
C LYS A 144 24.74 -14.09 18.03
N LYS A 145 24.30 -13.42 16.96
CA LYS A 145 25.19 -12.67 16.06
C LYS A 145 25.83 -11.45 16.74
N LEU A 146 25.09 -10.80 17.66
CA LEU A 146 25.58 -9.66 18.45
C LEU A 146 26.42 -10.07 19.66
N ASP A 147 26.62 -11.39 19.88
CA ASP A 147 27.36 -11.95 21.03
C ASP A 147 26.87 -11.34 22.37
N ILE A 148 25.55 -11.20 22.53
CA ILE A 148 24.95 -10.64 23.74
C ILE A 148 25.27 -11.54 24.92
N LYS A 149 26.10 -11.03 25.84
CA LYS A 149 26.49 -11.69 27.08
C LYS A 149 25.64 -11.14 28.20
N PHE A 150 25.01 -12.05 28.93
CA PHE A 150 24.25 -11.69 30.12
C PHE A 150 25.19 -11.76 31.36
N ASN A 151 25.25 -10.69 32.14
CA ASN A 151 26.10 -10.61 33.32
C ASN A 151 25.71 -11.62 34.41
N ASP A 152 24.45 -12.05 34.42
CA ASP A 152 23.94 -13.03 35.34
C ASP A 152 22.82 -13.89 34.76
N LYS A 153 22.58 -15.07 35.41
CA LYS A 153 21.55 -16.02 35.00
C LYS A 153 20.12 -15.49 35.14
N SER A 154 19.89 -14.55 36.09
CA SER A 154 18.57 -13.96 36.33
C SER A 154 18.17 -13.08 35.16
N THR A 155 19.08 -12.23 34.68
CA THR A 155 18.88 -11.35 33.51
C THR A 155 18.63 -12.18 32.26
N LYS A 156 19.41 -13.24 32.04
CA LYS A 156 19.16 -14.17 30.91
C LYS A 156 17.77 -14.80 31.01
N LYS A 157 17.37 -15.29 32.18
CA LYS A 157 16.05 -15.88 32.35
C LYS A 157 14.90 -14.90 32.12
N LYS A 158 15.06 -13.63 32.54
CA LYS A 158 14.07 -12.57 32.25
C LYS A 158 13.97 -12.30 30.75
N PHE A 159 15.10 -12.23 30.03
CA PHE A 159 15.12 -12.07 28.59
C PHE A 159 14.44 -13.25 27.88
N ASP A 160 14.81 -14.48 28.23
CA ASP A 160 14.19 -15.69 27.66
C ASP A 160 12.66 -15.72 27.91
N SER A 161 12.24 -15.31 29.13
CA SER A 161 10.82 -15.22 29.48
C SER A 161 10.10 -14.12 28.70
N TYR A 162 10.72 -12.97 28.51
CA TYR A 162 10.17 -11.88 27.70
C TYR A 162 10.00 -12.30 26.24
N VAL A 163 11.02 -12.90 25.65
CA VAL A 163 10.95 -13.41 24.27
C VAL A 163 9.82 -14.44 24.15
N LYS A 164 9.71 -15.36 25.09
CA LYS A 164 8.66 -16.38 25.12
C LYS A 164 7.26 -15.77 25.29
N SER A 165 7.09 -14.79 26.18
CA SER A 165 5.77 -14.17 26.43
C SER A 165 5.33 -13.22 25.32
N THR A 166 6.27 -12.57 24.65
CA THR A 166 5.98 -11.56 23.61
C THR A 166 5.77 -12.19 22.24
N PHE A 167 6.49 -13.28 21.95
CA PHE A 167 6.54 -13.89 20.63
C PHE A 167 6.20 -15.39 20.63
N GLY A 168 6.15 -16.03 21.80
CA GLY A 168 5.73 -17.42 21.94
C GLY A 168 4.21 -17.48 22.02
N GLY A 169 3.55 -17.68 20.88
CA GLY A 169 2.15 -18.09 20.89
C GLY A 169 1.99 -19.42 21.63
N ASP A 170 0.91 -19.55 22.37
CA ASP A 170 0.54 -20.78 23.07
C ASP A 170 0.60 -21.98 22.13
N GLN A 171 1.31 -23.05 22.60
CA GLN A 171 1.21 -24.39 22.00
C GLN A 171 -0.08 -25.04 22.43
#